data_ffdea4f8614c7eed308ae41bbfdde60f
#
_entry.id   ffdea4f8614c7eed308ae41bbfdde60f
#
_cell.length_a   1.000
_cell.length_b   1.000
_cell.length_c   1.000
_cell.angle_alpha   90.00
_cell.angle_beta   90.00
_cell.angle_gamma   90.00
#
_symmetry.space_group_name_H-M   'P 1'
#
loop_
_entity.id
_entity.type
_entity.pdbx_description
1 polymer ?
#
loop_
_entity_poly.entity_id
_entity_poly.type
_entity_poly.pdbx_seq_one_letter_code
_entity_poly.pdbx_strand_id
1 'polypeptide(L)'
;MTYTEFKRMHIDLGALGAEGGRNAVRYTCTPKGAKIFGWAGVDGIHFCTVKGYGETIFSVSPMNPGQDCVQPLARDMGDFLRLLLACGDTAALEQAWMWTEAQFEEYLREYPPTEDQRAVMREIEEKCGLTPMEEPWRYLKKVRAETDCSGLR
;
A
#
# COMPACT_ATOMS: atom_id res chain seq x y z
N MET A 1 10.35 9.10 4.72
CA MET A 1 10.34 8.14 5.86
C MET A 1 10.60 6.74 5.34
N THR A 2 11.57 6.06 5.91
CA THR A 2 11.86 4.66 5.58
C THR A 2 10.94 3.72 6.37
N TYR A 3 10.84 2.47 5.91
CA TYR A 3 10.12 1.45 6.67
C TYR A 3 10.75 1.21 8.05
N THR A 4 12.08 1.27 8.14
CA THR A 4 12.78 1.11 9.42
C THR A 4 12.39 2.20 10.42
N GLU A 5 12.28 3.44 9.97
CA GLU A 5 11.82 4.55 10.82
C GLU A 5 10.38 4.33 11.27
N PHE A 6 9.52 3.90 10.36
CA PHE A 6 8.12 3.62 10.69
C PHE A 6 7.98 2.51 11.73
N LYS A 7 8.74 1.44 11.62
CA LYS A 7 8.70 0.32 12.59
C LYS A 7 8.92 0.78 14.03
N ARG A 8 9.74 1.79 14.22
CA ARG A 8 10.04 2.32 15.57
C ARG A 8 8.86 3.06 16.20
N MET A 9 7.87 3.42 15.42
CA MET A 9 6.69 4.14 15.90
C MET A 9 5.61 3.22 16.46
N HIS A 10 5.70 1.91 16.19
CA HIS A 10 4.76 0.89 16.69
C HIS A 10 3.29 1.20 16.38
N ILE A 11 3.00 1.66 15.16
CA ILE A 11 1.64 1.90 14.68
C ILE A 11 1.12 0.63 14.03
N ASP A 12 -0.04 0.14 14.48
CA ASP A 12 -0.71 -1.01 13.90
C ASP A 12 -1.59 -0.53 12.74
N LEU A 13 -1.27 -0.96 11.51
CA LEU A 13 -2.00 -0.63 10.30
C LEU A 13 -3.10 -1.64 9.95
N GLY A 14 -3.40 -2.59 10.84
CA GLY A 14 -4.37 -3.66 10.57
C GLY A 14 -5.74 -3.15 10.15
N ALA A 15 -6.28 -2.13 10.87
CA ALA A 15 -7.56 -1.53 10.53
C ALA A 15 -7.58 -0.85 9.15
N LEU A 16 -6.42 -0.43 8.66
CA LEU A 16 -6.27 0.18 7.34
C LEU A 16 -5.94 -0.84 6.23
N GLY A 17 -5.99 -2.13 6.55
CA GLY A 17 -5.77 -3.19 5.56
C GLY A 17 -4.33 -3.60 5.34
N ALA A 18 -3.43 -3.36 6.31
CA ALA A 18 -2.04 -3.79 6.24
C ALA A 18 -1.60 -4.40 7.57
N GLU A 19 -2.17 -5.56 7.92
CA GLU A 19 -1.90 -6.24 9.17
C GLU A 19 -0.51 -6.89 9.15
N GLY A 20 0.31 -6.58 10.16
CA GLY A 20 1.63 -7.16 10.34
C GLY A 20 1.62 -8.42 11.22
N GLY A 21 2.82 -8.95 11.51
CA GLY A 21 3.03 -10.00 12.51
C GLY A 21 2.61 -11.41 12.11
N ARG A 22 2.21 -11.63 10.86
CA ARG A 22 1.85 -12.96 10.36
C ARG A 22 3.06 -13.71 9.82
N ASN A 23 3.00 -15.05 9.89
CA ASN A 23 3.97 -15.89 9.19
C ASN A 23 3.85 -15.62 7.68
N ALA A 24 4.97 -15.25 7.08
CA ALA A 24 5.01 -14.91 5.68
C ALA A 24 4.81 -16.16 4.82
N VAL A 25 3.61 -16.33 4.27
CA VAL A 25 3.38 -17.26 3.17
C VAL A 25 3.83 -16.55 1.89
N ARG A 26 4.71 -17.18 1.13
CA ARG A 26 5.13 -16.65 -0.16
C ARG A 26 4.34 -17.32 -1.26
N TYR A 27 3.69 -16.51 -2.07
CA TYR A 27 3.01 -16.97 -3.28
C TYR A 27 4.00 -17.03 -4.44
N THR A 28 3.65 -17.73 -5.50
CA THR A 28 4.47 -17.81 -6.71
C THR A 28 4.80 -16.43 -7.29
N CYS A 29 3.85 -15.49 -7.20
CA CYS A 29 4.03 -14.13 -7.68
C CYS A 29 4.73 -13.19 -6.69
N THR A 30 4.98 -13.62 -5.47
CA THR A 30 5.73 -12.81 -4.50
C THR A 30 7.15 -12.60 -5.03
N PRO A 31 7.61 -11.34 -5.24
CA PRO A 31 8.93 -11.10 -5.80
C PRO A 31 10.06 -11.70 -4.95
N LYS A 32 11.08 -12.16 -5.64
CA LYS A 32 12.32 -12.61 -4.98
C LYS A 32 12.95 -11.41 -4.25
N GLY A 33 13.33 -11.61 -3.00
CA GLY A 33 13.88 -10.52 -2.19
C GLY A 33 12.84 -9.61 -1.56
N ALA A 34 11.55 -9.95 -1.66
CA ALA A 34 10.48 -9.20 -1.00
C ALA A 34 10.56 -9.34 0.53
N LYS A 35 10.43 -8.22 1.22
CA LYS A 35 10.24 -8.16 2.66
C LYS A 35 8.78 -7.75 2.92
N ILE A 36 7.95 -8.73 3.24
CA ILE A 36 6.53 -8.52 3.47
C ILE A 36 6.35 -7.88 4.85
N PHE A 37 5.58 -6.78 4.91
CA PHE A 37 5.32 -6.10 6.17
C PHE A 37 3.83 -6.03 6.53
N GLY A 38 2.93 -6.31 5.61
CA GLY A 38 1.50 -6.22 5.89
C GLY A 38 0.66 -7.08 4.98
N TRP A 39 -0.50 -7.51 5.50
CA TRP A 39 -1.48 -8.34 4.81
C TRP A 39 -2.84 -7.66 4.81
N ALA A 40 -3.53 -7.67 3.67
CA ALA A 40 -4.88 -7.11 3.58
C ALA A 40 -5.92 -7.97 4.31
N GLY A 41 -5.64 -9.25 4.52
CA GLY A 41 -6.55 -10.17 5.18
C GLY A 41 -7.53 -10.87 4.23
N VAL A 42 -7.46 -10.60 2.93
CA VAL A 42 -8.29 -11.23 1.89
C VAL A 42 -7.41 -11.57 0.69
N ASP A 43 -7.76 -12.66 0.00
CA ASP A 43 -7.19 -13.08 -1.30
C ASP A 43 -5.65 -13.17 -1.34
N GLY A 44 -4.99 -13.29 -0.20
CA GLY A 44 -3.54 -13.35 -0.12
C GLY A 44 -2.84 -12.04 -0.47
N ILE A 45 -3.56 -10.93 -0.58
CA ILE A 45 -2.99 -9.62 -0.90
C ILE A 45 -2.05 -9.17 0.21
N HIS A 46 -0.83 -8.78 -0.16
CA HIS A 46 0.17 -8.34 0.80
C HIS A 46 0.99 -7.17 0.26
N PHE A 47 1.75 -6.53 1.17
CA PHE A 47 2.54 -5.34 0.89
C PHE A 47 3.97 -5.59 1.31
N CYS A 48 4.90 -5.12 0.48
CA CYS A 48 6.32 -5.43 0.67
C CYS A 48 7.22 -4.33 0.11
N THR A 49 8.47 -4.34 0.58
CA THR A 49 9.60 -3.73 -0.12
C THR A 49 10.35 -4.86 -0.84
N VAL A 50 11.11 -4.54 -1.89
CA VAL A 50 11.85 -5.53 -2.67
C VAL A 50 13.30 -5.12 -2.80
N LYS A 51 14.21 -6.03 -2.52
CA LYS A 51 15.65 -5.78 -2.69
C LYS A 51 15.97 -5.31 -4.11
N GLY A 52 16.69 -4.21 -4.22
CA GLY A 52 17.04 -3.60 -5.51
C GLY A 52 16.10 -2.47 -5.94
N TYR A 53 15.01 -2.25 -5.21
CA TYR A 53 14.03 -1.20 -5.49
C TYR A 53 13.98 -0.12 -4.40
N GLY A 54 15.04 -0.01 -3.60
CA GLY A 54 15.11 1.00 -2.54
C GLY A 54 13.98 0.87 -1.54
N GLU A 55 13.33 1.99 -1.25
CA GLU A 55 12.24 2.06 -0.27
C GLU A 55 10.83 1.92 -0.91
N THR A 56 10.76 1.63 -2.20
CA THR A 56 9.48 1.51 -2.91
C THR A 56 8.58 0.45 -2.29
N ILE A 57 7.33 0.82 -2.06
CA ILE A 57 6.31 -0.08 -1.53
C ILE A 57 5.52 -0.69 -2.69
N PHE A 58 5.35 -2.01 -2.65
CA PHE A 58 4.59 -2.77 -3.64
C PHE A 58 3.39 -3.46 -3.00
N SER A 59 2.31 -3.59 -3.76
CA SER A 59 1.25 -4.56 -3.45
C SER A 59 1.47 -5.81 -4.29
N VAL A 60 1.14 -6.96 -3.72
CA VAL A 60 1.14 -8.25 -4.41
C VAL A 60 -0.24 -8.85 -4.26
N SER A 61 -0.93 -9.10 -5.38
CA SER A 61 -2.25 -9.70 -5.40
C SER A 61 -2.20 -11.00 -6.19
N PRO A 62 -2.16 -12.17 -5.51
CA PRO A 62 -2.06 -13.46 -6.20
C PRO A 62 -3.23 -13.78 -7.13
N MET A 63 -4.36 -13.08 -6.93
CA MET A 63 -5.56 -13.27 -7.78
C MET A 63 -5.44 -12.59 -9.14
N ASN A 64 -4.51 -11.67 -9.31
CA ASN A 64 -4.30 -10.98 -10.58
C ASN A 64 -3.42 -11.82 -11.50
N PRO A 65 -3.72 -11.85 -12.82
CA PRO A 65 -2.94 -12.68 -13.75
C PRO A 65 -1.57 -12.08 -14.07
N GLY A 66 -0.59 -12.96 -14.24
CA GLY A 66 0.72 -12.63 -14.80
C GLY A 66 1.41 -11.46 -14.10
N GLN A 67 1.76 -10.46 -14.89
CA GLN A 67 2.53 -9.29 -14.44
C GLN A 67 1.73 -8.35 -13.55
N ASP A 68 0.41 -8.41 -13.65
CA ASP A 68 -0.48 -7.49 -12.92
C ASP A 68 -0.57 -7.83 -11.43
N CYS A 69 0.01 -8.96 -11.01
CA CYS A 69 -0.01 -9.33 -9.59
C CYS A 69 0.88 -8.43 -8.72
N VAL A 70 1.87 -7.76 -9.27
CA VAL A 70 2.77 -6.86 -8.52
C VAL A 70 2.60 -5.43 -9.02
N GLN A 71 2.22 -4.51 -8.12
CA GLN A 71 2.01 -3.11 -8.46
C GLN A 71 2.82 -2.21 -7.52
N PRO A 72 3.61 -1.26 -8.06
CA PRO A 72 4.26 -0.26 -7.21
C PRO A 72 3.21 0.73 -6.71
N LEU A 73 3.24 1.05 -5.43
CA LEU A 73 2.28 1.95 -4.80
C LEU A 73 2.87 3.27 -4.35
N ALA A 74 4.06 3.24 -3.75
CA ALA A 74 4.63 4.43 -3.15
C ALA A 74 6.15 4.41 -3.24
N ARG A 75 6.76 5.59 -3.31
CA ARG A 75 8.23 5.71 -3.38
C ARG A 75 8.89 5.36 -2.06
N ASP A 76 8.19 5.54 -0.95
CA ASP A 76 8.67 5.18 0.38
C ASP A 76 7.49 4.97 1.35
N MET A 77 7.82 4.63 2.58
CA MET A 77 6.79 4.40 3.62
C MET A 77 6.02 5.66 3.97
N GLY A 78 6.66 6.82 3.96
CA GLY A 78 5.97 8.08 4.22
C GLY A 78 4.88 8.36 3.21
N ASP A 79 5.17 8.19 1.92
CA ASP A 79 4.16 8.36 0.86
C ASP A 79 3.07 7.30 0.94
N PHE A 80 3.41 6.05 1.32
CA PHE A 80 2.41 5.00 1.54
C PHE A 80 1.43 5.40 2.66
N LEU A 81 1.94 5.92 3.76
CA LEU A 81 1.09 6.41 4.86
C LEU A 81 0.21 7.59 4.42
N ARG A 82 0.76 8.51 3.63
CA ARG A 82 0.00 9.63 3.08
C ARG A 82 -1.14 9.16 2.17
N LEU A 83 -0.90 8.11 1.40
CA LEU A 83 -1.94 7.46 0.60
C LEU A 83 -3.03 6.85 1.49
N LEU A 84 -2.66 6.18 2.58
CA LEU A 84 -3.61 5.65 3.55
C LEU A 84 -4.44 6.77 4.19
N LEU A 85 -3.83 7.90 4.51
CA LEU A 85 -4.54 9.07 5.04
C LEU A 85 -5.55 9.64 4.02
N ALA A 86 -5.24 9.58 2.73
CA ALA A 86 -6.14 10.05 1.69
C ALA A 86 -7.29 9.08 1.41
N CYS A 87 -7.04 7.78 1.52
CA CYS A 87 -7.96 6.73 1.06
C CYS A 87 -8.62 5.95 2.20
N GLY A 88 -8.06 5.98 3.39
CA GLY A 88 -8.60 5.28 4.57
C GLY A 88 -8.35 3.77 4.61
N ASP A 89 -7.87 3.17 3.52
CA ASP A 89 -7.71 1.71 3.42
C ASP A 89 -6.79 1.36 2.25
N THR A 90 -6.17 0.19 2.30
CA THR A 90 -5.33 -0.33 1.21
C THR A 90 -6.13 -0.84 0.01
N ALA A 91 -7.42 -1.12 0.18
CA ALA A 91 -8.24 -1.68 -0.89
C ALA A 91 -8.27 -0.81 -2.14
N ALA A 92 -8.41 0.51 -1.98
CA ALA A 92 -8.36 1.44 -3.12
C ALA A 92 -6.97 1.47 -3.76
N LEU A 93 -5.92 1.37 -2.94
CA LEU A 93 -4.54 1.47 -3.43
C LEU A 93 -4.16 0.29 -4.32
N GLU A 94 -4.52 -0.92 -3.92
CA GLU A 94 -4.15 -2.13 -4.65
C GLU A 94 -4.99 -2.36 -5.91
N GLN A 95 -6.11 -1.66 -6.05
CA GLN A 95 -7.01 -1.77 -7.20
C GLN A 95 -6.93 -0.57 -8.15
N ALA A 96 -6.30 0.53 -7.75
CA ALA A 96 -6.28 1.78 -8.51
C ALA A 96 -5.76 1.63 -9.95
N TRP A 97 -4.85 0.69 -10.17
CA TRP A 97 -4.28 0.46 -11.51
C TRP A 97 -5.31 -0.03 -12.53
N MET A 98 -6.41 -0.64 -12.06
CA MET A 98 -7.51 -1.11 -12.90
C MET A 98 -8.58 -0.05 -13.16
N TRP A 99 -8.53 1.06 -12.44
CA TRP A 99 -9.61 2.05 -12.40
C TRP A 99 -9.22 3.35 -13.12
N THR A 100 -10.24 4.02 -13.65
CA THR A 100 -10.13 5.43 -14.02
C THR A 100 -10.12 6.29 -12.76
N GLU A 101 -9.70 7.55 -12.89
CA GLU A 101 -9.73 8.50 -11.76
C GLU A 101 -11.15 8.63 -11.19
N ALA A 102 -12.15 8.70 -12.07
CA ALA A 102 -13.56 8.79 -11.66
C ALA A 102 -14.02 7.56 -10.86
N GLN A 103 -13.64 6.36 -11.29
CA GLN A 103 -13.96 5.12 -10.58
C GLN A 103 -13.29 5.07 -9.20
N PHE A 104 -12.05 5.50 -9.12
CA PHE A 104 -11.30 5.58 -7.86
C PHE A 104 -11.97 6.54 -6.88
N GLU A 105 -12.33 7.73 -7.34
CA GLU A 105 -13.00 8.73 -6.50
C GLU A 105 -14.39 8.26 -6.05
N GLU A 106 -15.13 7.59 -6.92
CA GLU A 106 -16.44 7.02 -6.56
C GLU A 106 -16.31 5.96 -5.48
N TYR A 107 -15.31 5.08 -5.60
CA TYR A 107 -15.03 4.08 -4.57
C TYR A 107 -14.78 4.73 -3.20
N LEU A 108 -13.98 5.78 -3.15
CA LEU A 108 -13.71 6.48 -1.90
C LEU A 108 -14.96 7.13 -1.30
N ARG A 109 -15.86 7.62 -2.14
CA ARG A 109 -17.15 8.17 -1.67
C ARG A 109 -18.07 7.10 -1.11
N GLU A 110 -18.10 5.92 -1.74
CA GLU A 110 -18.93 4.79 -1.29
C GLU A 110 -18.44 4.16 0.00
N TYR A 111 -17.13 4.16 0.22
CA TYR A 111 -16.49 3.49 1.35
C TYR A 111 -15.67 4.48 2.18
N PRO A 112 -16.33 5.43 2.86
CA PRO A 112 -15.62 6.36 3.73
C PRO A 112 -14.99 5.61 4.92
N PRO A 113 -13.91 6.14 5.52
CA PRO A 113 -13.26 5.50 6.65
C PRO A 113 -14.24 5.26 7.82
N THR A 114 -14.10 4.10 8.45
CA THR A 114 -14.82 3.76 9.68
C THR A 114 -14.20 4.50 10.85
N GLU A 115 -14.86 4.46 12.02
CA GLU A 115 -14.33 5.05 13.25
C GLU A 115 -12.99 4.46 13.66
N ASP A 116 -12.85 3.13 13.55
CA ASP A 116 -11.57 2.45 13.86
C ASP A 116 -10.46 2.87 12.90
N GLN A 117 -10.77 3.01 11.62
CA GLN A 117 -9.82 3.50 10.63
C GLN A 117 -9.40 4.93 10.91
N ARG A 118 -10.34 5.81 11.24
CA ARG A 118 -10.03 7.20 11.59
C ARG A 118 -9.12 7.32 12.80
N ALA A 119 -9.28 6.44 13.80
CA ALA A 119 -8.42 6.42 14.97
C ALA A 119 -6.96 6.15 14.59
N VAL A 120 -6.71 5.18 13.71
CA VAL A 120 -5.36 4.88 13.22
C VAL A 120 -4.83 6.02 12.34
N MET A 121 -5.69 6.61 11.51
CA MET A 121 -5.30 7.75 10.68
C MET A 121 -4.83 8.93 11.55
N ARG A 122 -5.55 9.24 12.63
CA ARG A 122 -5.13 10.28 13.59
C ARG A 122 -3.79 9.96 14.23
N GLU A 123 -3.58 8.70 14.60
CA GLU A 123 -2.30 8.26 15.17
C GLU A 123 -1.15 8.49 14.19
N ILE A 124 -1.34 8.17 12.90
CA ILE A 124 -0.34 8.43 11.86
C ILE A 124 -0.05 9.93 11.76
N GLU A 125 -1.08 10.76 11.70
CA GLU A 125 -0.92 12.22 11.61
C GLU A 125 -0.14 12.77 12.80
N GLU A 126 -0.49 12.35 14.01
CA GLU A 126 0.13 12.84 15.24
C GLU A 126 1.57 12.36 15.40
N LYS A 127 1.82 11.07 15.20
CA LYS A 127 3.17 10.49 15.41
C LYS A 127 4.14 10.78 14.27
N CYS A 128 3.65 10.84 13.03
CA CYS A 128 4.51 10.99 11.86
C CYS A 128 4.53 12.40 11.29
N GLY A 129 3.60 13.27 11.69
CA GLY A 129 3.51 14.63 11.17
C GLY A 129 3.17 14.68 9.68
N LEU A 130 2.47 13.67 9.17
CA LEU A 130 2.14 13.55 7.76
C LEU A 130 0.74 14.10 7.47
N THR A 131 0.54 14.54 6.24
CA THR A 131 -0.75 15.00 5.71
C THR A 131 -1.22 14.06 4.60
N PRO A 132 -2.54 13.97 4.31
CA PRO A 132 -3.05 13.15 3.22
C PRO A 132 -2.42 13.53 1.87
N MET A 133 -2.21 12.52 1.01
CA MET A 133 -1.79 12.74 -0.37
C MET A 133 -2.87 13.54 -1.11
N GLU A 134 -2.49 14.64 -1.78
CA GLU A 134 -3.46 15.55 -2.40
C GLU A 134 -4.18 14.93 -3.59
N GLU A 135 -3.44 14.22 -4.46
CA GLU A 135 -3.99 13.59 -5.66
C GLU A 135 -3.57 12.11 -5.71
N PRO A 136 -4.18 11.25 -4.88
CA PRO A 136 -3.70 9.89 -4.69
C PRO A 136 -3.74 9.04 -5.97
N TRP A 137 -4.78 9.12 -6.79
CA TRP A 137 -4.85 8.34 -8.03
C TRP A 137 -3.75 8.75 -9.02
N ARG A 138 -3.51 10.04 -9.16
CA ARG A 138 -2.45 10.56 -10.06
C ARG A 138 -1.08 10.19 -9.56
N TYR A 139 -0.88 10.23 -8.25
CA TYR A 139 0.36 9.78 -7.63
C TYR A 139 0.61 8.29 -7.94
N LEU A 140 -0.38 7.43 -7.72
CA LEU A 140 -0.27 5.99 -8.00
C LEU A 140 0.05 5.73 -9.47
N LYS A 141 -0.63 6.43 -10.38
CA LYS A 141 -0.38 6.33 -11.82
C LYS A 141 1.06 6.72 -12.17
N LYS A 142 1.55 7.80 -11.57
CA LYS A 142 2.91 8.29 -11.80
C LYS A 142 3.97 7.29 -11.29
N VAL A 143 3.78 6.75 -10.11
CA VAL A 143 4.69 5.75 -9.55
C VAL A 143 4.74 4.50 -10.45
N ARG A 144 3.60 4.04 -10.95
CA ARG A 144 3.57 2.92 -11.91
C ARG A 144 4.34 3.21 -13.18
N ALA A 145 4.21 4.42 -13.72
CA ALA A 145 4.91 4.81 -14.94
C ALA A 145 6.43 4.92 -14.74
N GLU A 146 6.87 5.32 -13.55
CA GLU A 146 8.28 5.53 -13.22
C GLU A 146 9.02 4.27 -12.79
N THR A 147 8.31 3.22 -12.37
CA THR A 147 8.91 2.02 -11.78
C THR A 147 8.99 0.91 -12.82
N ASP A 148 10.21 0.46 -13.14
CA ASP A 148 10.41 -0.68 -14.01
C ASP A 148 10.28 -1.98 -13.20
N CYS A 149 9.15 -2.64 -13.35
CA CYS A 149 8.85 -3.89 -12.65
C CYS A 149 9.31 -5.14 -13.39
N SER A 150 10.03 -5.01 -14.53
CA SER A 150 10.44 -6.16 -15.34
C SER A 150 11.35 -7.13 -14.57
N GLY A 151 12.12 -6.65 -13.60
CA GLY A 151 12.98 -7.47 -12.75
C GLY A 151 12.28 -8.20 -11.62
N LEU A 152 10.96 -8.02 -11.46
CA LEU A 152 10.17 -8.62 -10.37
C LEU A 152 9.53 -9.95 -10.73
N ARG A 153 9.83 -10.48 -11.89
CA ARG A 153 9.21 -11.70 -12.45
C ARG A 153 10.09 -12.90 -12.33
#